data_94defe769801b34c4349a1a8d25a6abb
#
_entry.id   94defe769801b34c4349a1a8d25a6abb
#
_cell.length_a   1.000
_cell.length_b   1.000
_cell.length_c   1.000
_cell.angle_alpha   90.00
_cell.angle_beta   90.00
_cell.angle_gamma   90.00
#
_symmetry.space_group_name_H-M   'P 1'
#
loop_
_entity.id
_entity.type
_entity.pdbx_description
1 polymer ?
#
loop_
_entity_poly.entity_id
_entity_poly.type
_entity_poly.pdbx_seq_one_letter_code
_entity_poly.pdbx_strand_id
1 'polypeptide(L)'
;MDFTGKTAIVTGGARGLGLSYARALAQCGARVVISDIGADTVGSGNDATVAQAAAAALQEEGLNVIGHSGDLSTDDGCRQLIHGTLEAFGQLDILIHNAGWVGYQNIEDLDAAFLQRAMDINLYAPLWLCKHAWPHLLQSCAPRIILTTSDRALYAQYEQTGLVAYSAGKMAQLGIMNALGHEGAQAGIRVNAISPVAKTRMWGVTEEPDELKPEWVTPGVVFLASAQCEDTGYVLRASNGQFTATRFTENPGVEYPRNLARIKAGSAEEVAAAWSRIKQV
;
A
#
# COMPACT_ATOMS: atom_id res chain seq x y z
N MET A 1 -5.30 -20.39 -2.81
CA MET A 1 -4.42 -19.93 -1.74
C MET A 1 -4.99 -20.39 -0.41
N ASP A 2 -4.15 -20.73 0.57
CA ASP A 2 -4.59 -21.13 1.90
C ASP A 2 -3.91 -20.23 2.93
N PHE A 3 -4.72 -19.59 3.77
CA PHE A 3 -4.27 -18.71 4.86
C PHE A 3 -4.75 -19.22 6.23
N THR A 4 -5.10 -20.50 6.32
CA THR A 4 -5.50 -21.13 7.59
C THR A 4 -4.42 -20.92 8.66
N GLY A 5 -4.81 -20.41 9.83
CA GLY A 5 -3.90 -20.08 10.91
C GLY A 5 -3.14 -18.75 10.74
N LYS A 6 -3.34 -17.99 9.66
CA LYS A 6 -2.71 -16.68 9.44
C LYS A 6 -3.61 -15.55 9.92
N THR A 7 -2.98 -14.47 10.38
CA THR A 7 -3.65 -13.23 10.77
C THR A 7 -3.21 -12.09 9.86
N ALA A 8 -4.18 -11.40 9.28
CA ALA A 8 -3.98 -10.28 8.37
C ALA A 8 -4.64 -9.00 8.90
N ILE A 9 -3.97 -7.87 8.72
CA ILE A 9 -4.54 -6.53 8.86
C ILE A 9 -4.77 -5.94 7.48
N VAL A 10 -5.96 -5.36 7.25
CA VAL A 10 -6.29 -4.60 6.05
C VAL A 10 -6.75 -3.20 6.47
N THR A 11 -5.95 -2.18 6.20
CA THR A 11 -6.33 -0.79 6.49
C THR A 11 -7.17 -0.19 5.37
N GLY A 12 -8.13 0.71 5.70
CA GLY A 12 -9.15 1.13 4.76
C GLY A 12 -10.02 -0.05 4.30
N GLY A 13 -10.23 -1.01 5.21
CA GLY A 13 -10.77 -2.33 4.93
C GLY A 13 -12.29 -2.45 4.94
N ALA A 14 -13.03 -1.40 5.31
CA ALA A 14 -14.47 -1.50 5.45
C ALA A 14 -15.24 -1.28 4.13
N ARG A 15 -14.58 -0.81 3.09
CA ARG A 15 -15.22 -0.44 1.82
C ARG A 15 -14.30 -0.69 0.61
N GLY A 16 -14.90 -0.80 -0.58
CA GLY A 16 -14.20 -0.84 -1.88
C GLY A 16 -13.11 -1.91 -1.94
N LEU A 17 -11.89 -1.51 -2.37
CA LEU A 17 -10.74 -2.40 -2.52
C LEU A 17 -10.40 -3.13 -1.21
N GLY A 18 -10.30 -2.39 -0.10
CA GLY A 18 -9.92 -2.98 1.18
C GLY A 18 -10.90 -4.05 1.67
N LEU A 19 -12.21 -3.82 1.51
CA LEU A 19 -13.25 -4.80 1.85
C LEU A 19 -13.15 -6.05 0.98
N SER A 20 -12.89 -5.86 -0.32
CA SER A 20 -12.70 -6.98 -1.25
C SER A 20 -11.46 -7.82 -0.87
N TYR A 21 -10.37 -7.18 -0.48
CA TYR A 21 -9.17 -7.88 0.02
C TYR A 21 -9.45 -8.65 1.31
N ALA A 22 -10.09 -8.00 2.28
CA ALA A 22 -10.42 -8.59 3.58
C ALA A 22 -11.31 -9.83 3.43
N ARG A 23 -12.37 -9.73 2.62
CA ARG A 23 -13.26 -10.85 2.31
C ARG A 23 -12.51 -12.01 1.67
N ALA A 24 -11.70 -11.75 0.64
CA ALA A 24 -10.99 -12.81 -0.08
C ALA A 24 -9.96 -13.53 0.79
N LEU A 25 -9.22 -12.80 1.64
CA LEU A 25 -8.30 -13.41 2.59
C LEU A 25 -9.03 -14.26 3.62
N ALA A 26 -10.15 -13.78 4.16
CA ALA A 26 -10.95 -14.50 5.12
C ALA A 26 -11.61 -15.75 4.49
N GLN A 27 -12.09 -15.68 3.25
CA GLN A 27 -12.57 -16.82 2.48
C GLN A 27 -11.50 -17.90 2.24
N CYS A 28 -10.23 -17.47 2.19
CA CYS A 28 -9.10 -18.39 2.12
C CYS A 28 -8.58 -18.84 3.50
N GLY A 29 -9.33 -18.60 4.59
CA GLY A 29 -9.05 -19.10 5.94
C GLY A 29 -8.26 -18.17 6.86
N ALA A 30 -7.94 -16.94 6.45
CA ALA A 30 -7.30 -15.98 7.32
C ALA A 30 -8.22 -15.44 8.43
N ARG A 31 -7.64 -15.10 9.58
CA ARG A 31 -8.24 -14.19 10.56
C ARG A 31 -7.91 -12.76 10.13
N VAL A 32 -8.91 -11.91 9.98
CA VAL A 32 -8.70 -10.59 9.39
C VAL A 32 -9.14 -9.49 10.34
N VAL A 33 -8.29 -8.47 10.51
CA VAL A 33 -8.66 -7.21 11.14
C VAL A 33 -8.89 -6.17 10.05
N ILE A 34 -10.13 -5.71 9.94
CA ILE A 34 -10.50 -4.55 9.13
C ILE A 34 -10.26 -3.29 9.94
N SER A 35 -9.33 -2.44 9.51
CA SER A 35 -9.17 -1.11 10.11
C SER A 35 -9.72 -0.04 9.17
N ASP A 36 -10.67 0.76 9.66
CA ASP A 36 -11.26 1.88 8.90
C ASP A 36 -11.77 2.95 9.87
N ILE A 37 -11.35 4.18 9.70
CA ILE A 37 -11.78 5.31 10.54
C ILE A 37 -13.24 5.72 10.27
N GLY A 38 -13.82 5.26 9.15
CA GLY A 38 -15.18 5.62 8.77
C GLY A 38 -15.33 7.02 8.19
N ALA A 39 -14.25 7.63 7.69
CA ALA A 39 -14.29 8.95 7.06
C ALA A 39 -15.26 9.02 5.88
N ASP A 40 -15.77 10.22 5.60
CA ASP A 40 -16.62 10.51 4.44
C ASP A 40 -15.83 10.46 3.10
N THR A 41 -16.45 10.89 2.00
CA THR A 41 -15.85 10.87 0.67
C THR A 41 -14.70 11.86 0.48
N VAL A 42 -14.64 12.92 1.30
CA VAL A 42 -13.53 13.88 1.32
C VAL A 42 -12.49 13.54 2.37
N GLY A 43 -12.67 12.38 3.03
CA GLY A 43 -11.76 11.86 4.04
C GLY A 43 -11.93 12.53 5.41
N SER A 44 -13.01 13.22 5.70
CA SER A 44 -13.29 13.87 6.98
C SER A 44 -14.19 13.03 7.87
N GLY A 45 -14.11 13.29 9.17
CA GLY A 45 -14.93 12.59 10.17
C GLY A 45 -14.34 11.26 10.64
N ASN A 46 -15.01 10.74 11.67
CA ASN A 46 -14.70 9.45 12.29
C ASN A 46 -16.04 8.79 12.66
N ASP A 47 -16.30 7.63 12.06
CA ASP A 47 -17.46 6.81 12.37
C ASP A 47 -17.03 5.38 12.69
N ALA A 48 -16.91 5.11 13.97
CA ALA A 48 -16.47 3.79 14.46
C ALA A 48 -17.40 2.64 14.04
N THR A 49 -18.66 2.93 13.69
CA THR A 49 -19.64 1.90 13.29
C THR A 49 -19.32 1.28 11.93
N VAL A 50 -18.57 1.98 11.08
CA VAL A 50 -18.27 1.55 9.71
C VAL A 50 -17.41 0.29 9.68
N ALA A 51 -16.34 0.26 10.47
CA ALA A 51 -15.46 -0.92 10.55
C ALA A 51 -16.19 -2.11 11.19
N GLN A 52 -16.97 -1.86 12.26
CA GLN A 52 -17.74 -2.88 12.95
C GLN A 52 -18.84 -3.47 12.06
N ALA A 53 -19.58 -2.62 11.33
CA ALA A 53 -20.64 -3.08 10.42
C ALA A 53 -20.08 -3.94 9.28
N ALA A 54 -18.93 -3.53 8.70
CA ALA A 54 -18.26 -4.33 7.67
C ALA A 54 -17.78 -5.68 8.20
N ALA A 55 -17.22 -5.72 9.41
CA ALA A 55 -16.81 -6.96 10.04
C ALA A 55 -18.00 -7.85 10.37
N ALA A 56 -19.09 -7.30 10.92
CA ALA A 56 -20.31 -8.05 11.23
C ALA A 56 -20.91 -8.69 9.98
N ALA A 57 -20.98 -7.96 8.86
CA ALA A 57 -21.47 -8.53 7.60
C ALA A 57 -20.63 -9.72 7.12
N LEU A 58 -19.29 -9.66 7.26
CA LEU A 58 -18.42 -10.79 6.91
C LEU A 58 -18.52 -11.95 7.91
N GLN A 59 -18.79 -11.66 9.19
CA GLN A 59 -19.05 -12.69 10.20
C GLN A 59 -20.38 -13.44 9.92
N GLU A 60 -21.40 -12.74 9.41
CA GLU A 60 -22.65 -13.39 8.96
C GLU A 60 -22.42 -14.35 7.76
N GLU A 61 -21.38 -14.10 6.95
CA GLU A 61 -20.92 -15.02 5.91
C GLU A 61 -20.09 -16.20 6.49
N GLY A 62 -19.90 -16.28 7.81
CA GLY A 62 -19.11 -17.32 8.48
C GLY A 62 -17.59 -17.05 8.49
N LEU A 63 -17.17 -15.84 8.17
CA LEU A 63 -15.75 -15.46 8.07
C LEU A 63 -15.21 -14.93 9.41
N ASN A 64 -13.93 -15.18 9.69
CA ASN A 64 -13.27 -14.76 10.93
C ASN A 64 -12.67 -13.35 10.78
N VAL A 65 -13.48 -12.33 11.01
CA VAL A 65 -13.15 -10.93 10.80
C VAL A 65 -13.54 -10.10 12.02
N ILE A 66 -12.70 -9.13 12.40
CA ILE A 66 -13.03 -8.12 13.42
C ILE A 66 -12.79 -6.72 12.88
N GLY A 67 -13.52 -5.73 13.43
CA GLY A 67 -13.40 -4.31 13.06
C GLY A 67 -12.54 -3.53 14.07
N HIS A 68 -11.76 -2.58 13.56
CA HIS A 68 -10.99 -1.60 14.33
C HIS A 68 -11.17 -0.20 13.71
N SER A 69 -11.46 0.82 14.54
CA SER A 69 -11.80 2.18 14.07
C SER A 69 -10.80 3.25 14.49
N GLY A 70 -9.54 2.89 14.77
CA GLY A 70 -8.50 3.83 15.20
C GLY A 70 -8.03 4.76 14.08
N ASP A 71 -7.57 5.94 14.46
CA ASP A 71 -6.99 6.93 13.56
C ASP A 71 -5.52 6.57 13.25
N LEU A 72 -5.24 6.14 12.03
CA LEU A 72 -3.91 5.76 11.57
C LEU A 72 -3.03 6.95 11.17
N SER A 73 -3.52 8.18 11.22
CA SER A 73 -2.69 9.37 11.00
C SER A 73 -1.67 9.60 12.11
N THR A 74 -1.78 8.87 13.23
CA THR A 74 -0.91 8.98 14.40
C THR A 74 -0.13 7.70 14.68
N ASP A 75 1.09 7.84 15.26
CA ASP A 75 1.90 6.70 15.73
C ASP A 75 1.14 5.84 16.75
N ASP A 76 0.40 6.50 17.67
CA ASP A 76 -0.37 5.81 18.73
C ASP A 76 -1.55 5.02 18.14
N GLY A 77 -2.30 5.56 17.19
CA GLY A 77 -3.38 4.84 16.50
C GLY A 77 -2.88 3.62 15.74
N CYS A 78 -1.73 3.74 15.07
CA CYS A 78 -1.08 2.60 14.43
C CYS A 78 -0.65 1.54 15.45
N ARG A 79 -0.07 1.95 16.57
CA ARG A 79 0.30 1.06 17.68
C ARG A 79 -0.90 0.34 18.26
N GLN A 80 -2.01 1.05 18.49
CA GLN A 80 -3.25 0.47 19.03
C GLN A 80 -3.86 -0.58 18.08
N LEU A 81 -3.83 -0.37 16.77
CA LEU A 81 -4.28 -1.37 15.80
C LEU A 81 -3.47 -2.66 15.89
N ILE A 82 -2.14 -2.57 15.94
CA ILE A 82 -1.29 -3.75 16.09
C ILE A 82 -1.56 -4.47 17.43
N HIS A 83 -1.62 -3.71 18.53
CA HIS A 83 -1.90 -4.28 19.87
C HIS A 83 -3.24 -4.99 19.91
N GLY A 84 -4.33 -4.36 19.45
CA GLY A 84 -5.65 -4.99 19.41
C GLY A 84 -5.71 -6.24 18.52
N THR A 85 -4.93 -6.27 17.44
CA THR A 85 -4.79 -7.47 16.60
C THR A 85 -4.15 -8.61 17.38
N LEU A 86 -3.11 -8.34 18.14
CA LEU A 86 -2.43 -9.35 18.95
C LEU A 86 -3.26 -9.83 20.15
N GLU A 87 -4.01 -8.92 20.76
CA GLU A 87 -4.95 -9.30 21.82
C GLU A 87 -6.04 -10.24 21.30
N ALA A 88 -6.56 -9.98 20.10
CA ALA A 88 -7.62 -10.79 19.51
C ALA A 88 -7.13 -12.14 18.96
N PHE A 89 -5.97 -12.17 18.32
CA PHE A 89 -5.53 -13.31 17.51
C PHE A 89 -4.16 -13.89 17.89
N GLY A 90 -3.42 -13.23 18.77
CA GLY A 90 -2.13 -13.70 19.29
C GLY A 90 -0.95 -13.61 18.34
N GLN A 91 -1.17 -13.23 17.07
CA GLN A 91 -0.12 -13.17 16.05
C GLN A 91 -0.48 -12.19 14.92
N LEU A 92 0.54 -11.81 14.13
CA LEU A 92 0.39 -11.03 12.90
C LEU A 92 1.32 -11.59 11.82
N ASP A 93 0.76 -11.95 10.68
CA ASP A 93 1.51 -12.51 9.54
C ASP A 93 1.50 -11.59 8.32
N ILE A 94 0.41 -10.85 8.10
CA ILE A 94 0.17 -10.09 6.87
C ILE A 94 -0.30 -8.68 7.24
N LEU A 95 0.41 -7.67 6.70
CA LEU A 95 0.01 -6.26 6.79
C LEU A 95 -0.29 -5.73 5.39
N ILE A 96 -1.54 -5.35 5.14
CA ILE A 96 -1.95 -4.68 3.89
C ILE A 96 -2.35 -3.25 4.22
N HIS A 97 -1.48 -2.30 3.84
CA HIS A 97 -1.78 -0.89 3.96
C HIS A 97 -2.48 -0.40 2.69
N ASN A 98 -3.81 -0.37 2.74
CA ASN A 98 -4.66 0.11 1.66
C ASN A 98 -5.29 1.48 1.98
N ALA A 99 -5.41 1.85 3.25
CA ALA A 99 -5.86 3.18 3.63
C ALA A 99 -5.06 4.27 2.93
N GLY A 100 -5.72 5.33 2.51
CA GLY A 100 -5.09 6.44 1.84
C GLY A 100 -6.07 7.60 1.66
N TRP A 101 -5.53 8.76 1.40
CA TRP A 101 -6.30 9.94 1.10
C TRP A 101 -5.81 10.58 -0.18
N VAL A 102 -6.73 11.01 -1.03
CA VAL A 102 -6.47 11.80 -2.22
C VAL A 102 -7.22 13.12 -2.12
N GLY A 103 -6.52 14.21 -2.37
CA GLY A 103 -7.07 15.55 -2.52
C GLY A 103 -6.32 16.25 -3.63
N TYR A 104 -6.91 17.30 -4.17
CA TYR A 104 -6.37 18.08 -5.29
C TYR A 104 -6.12 19.51 -4.84
N GLN A 105 -4.83 19.92 -4.86
CA GLN A 105 -4.44 21.29 -4.61
C GLN A 105 -3.19 21.58 -5.46
N ASN A 106 -3.23 22.67 -6.24
CA ASN A 106 -2.09 23.05 -7.08
C ASN A 106 -0.91 23.45 -6.21
N ILE A 107 0.30 23.34 -6.76
CA ILE A 107 1.53 23.62 -6.01
C ILE A 107 1.57 25.06 -5.49
N GLU A 108 1.03 26.02 -6.22
CA GLU A 108 0.96 27.43 -5.85
C GLU A 108 0.00 27.71 -4.70
N ASP A 109 -1.03 26.85 -4.54
CA ASP A 109 -2.06 26.98 -3.50
C ASP A 109 -1.80 26.02 -2.32
N LEU A 110 -0.77 25.17 -2.40
CA LEU A 110 -0.53 24.09 -1.46
C LEU A 110 -0.26 24.62 -0.05
N ASP A 111 -1.21 24.41 0.84
CA ASP A 111 -1.06 24.79 2.24
C ASP A 111 -0.49 23.66 3.12
N ALA A 112 0.02 24.03 4.29
CA ALA A 112 0.67 23.11 5.20
C ALA A 112 -0.28 22.05 5.77
N ALA A 113 -1.54 22.38 6.02
CA ALA A 113 -2.51 21.44 6.60
C ALA A 113 -2.91 20.37 5.58
N PHE A 114 -3.10 20.75 4.31
CA PHE A 114 -3.38 19.83 3.23
C PHE A 114 -2.19 18.87 3.00
N LEU A 115 -0.98 19.41 2.94
CA LEU A 115 0.24 18.61 2.79
C LEU A 115 0.41 17.65 3.97
N GLN A 116 0.27 18.14 5.21
CA GLN A 116 0.40 17.31 6.41
C GLN A 116 -0.58 16.12 6.38
N ARG A 117 -1.86 16.40 6.09
CA ARG A 117 -2.87 15.35 5.97
C ARG A 117 -2.53 14.29 4.92
N ALA A 118 -2.04 14.73 3.76
CA ALA A 118 -1.61 13.79 2.72
C ALA A 118 -0.45 12.92 3.19
N MET A 119 0.51 13.50 3.90
CA MET A 119 1.67 12.78 4.43
C MET A 119 1.30 11.85 5.59
N ASP A 120 0.43 12.27 6.49
CA ASP A 120 0.01 11.48 7.64
C ASP A 120 -0.51 10.10 7.23
N ILE A 121 -1.40 10.03 6.25
CA ILE A 121 -2.00 8.75 5.85
C ILE A 121 -1.25 8.02 4.74
N ASN A 122 -0.61 8.75 3.78
CA ASN A 122 0.05 8.11 2.65
C ASN A 122 1.55 7.80 2.90
N LEU A 123 2.18 8.43 3.89
CA LEU A 123 3.59 8.24 4.22
C LEU A 123 3.81 7.78 5.66
N TYR A 124 3.31 8.53 6.66
CA TYR A 124 3.62 8.23 8.06
C TYR A 124 2.87 6.99 8.57
N ALA A 125 1.59 6.83 8.23
CA ALA A 125 0.81 5.66 8.62
C ALA A 125 1.48 4.33 8.21
N PRO A 126 1.89 4.10 6.93
CA PRO A 126 2.58 2.87 6.58
C PRO A 126 3.91 2.68 7.31
N LEU A 127 4.67 3.74 7.60
CA LEU A 127 5.90 3.65 8.39
C LEU A 127 5.61 3.20 9.83
N TRP A 128 4.65 3.84 10.51
CA TRP A 128 4.29 3.50 11.89
C TRP A 128 3.69 2.10 11.98
N LEU A 129 2.84 1.71 11.05
CA LEU A 129 2.28 0.36 10.99
C LEU A 129 3.39 -0.68 10.81
N CYS A 130 4.32 -0.46 9.88
CA CYS A 130 5.46 -1.37 9.68
C CYS A 130 6.32 -1.44 10.94
N LYS A 131 6.66 -0.32 11.58
CA LYS A 131 7.44 -0.26 12.81
C LYS A 131 6.81 -1.11 13.92
N HIS A 132 5.51 -0.93 14.18
CA HIS A 132 4.83 -1.67 15.25
C HIS A 132 4.55 -3.13 14.89
N ALA A 133 4.31 -3.44 13.61
CA ALA A 133 4.12 -4.81 13.14
C ALA A 133 5.44 -5.62 13.11
N TRP A 134 6.58 -4.97 12.93
CA TRP A 134 7.86 -5.60 12.65
C TRP A 134 8.26 -6.72 13.62
N PRO A 135 8.23 -6.52 14.95
CA PRO A 135 8.61 -7.57 15.92
C PRO A 135 7.74 -8.84 15.81
N HIS A 136 6.50 -8.68 15.35
CA HIS A 136 5.54 -9.77 15.23
C HIS A 136 5.65 -10.47 13.89
N LEU A 137 5.93 -9.73 12.83
CA LEU A 137 6.23 -10.27 11.50
C LEU A 137 7.51 -11.12 11.52
N LEU A 138 8.51 -10.75 12.32
CA LEU A 138 9.72 -11.56 12.52
C LEU A 138 9.44 -12.96 13.12
N GLN A 139 8.30 -13.15 13.77
CA GLN A 139 7.88 -14.44 14.34
C GLN A 139 6.99 -15.25 13.40
N SER A 140 6.56 -14.69 12.29
CA SER A 140 5.73 -15.37 11.29
C SER A 140 6.58 -16.28 10.40
N CYS A 141 6.04 -17.42 10.03
CA CYS A 141 6.70 -18.33 9.06
C CYS A 141 6.55 -17.87 7.60
N ALA A 142 5.67 -16.90 7.32
CA ALA A 142 5.49 -16.35 5.98
C ALA A 142 5.02 -14.88 6.07
N PRO A 143 5.87 -13.96 6.58
CA PRO A 143 5.49 -12.57 6.81
C PRO A 143 5.38 -11.79 5.50
N ARG A 144 4.32 -11.00 5.34
CA ARG A 144 4.03 -10.21 4.15
C ARG A 144 3.64 -8.79 4.50
N ILE A 145 4.19 -7.82 3.77
CA ILE A 145 3.76 -6.42 3.79
C ILE A 145 3.39 -6.03 2.37
N ILE A 146 2.16 -5.54 2.18
CA ILE A 146 1.68 -5.01 0.92
C ILE A 146 1.31 -3.55 1.12
N LEU A 147 2.02 -2.67 0.40
CA LEU A 147 1.76 -1.24 0.38
C LEU A 147 0.91 -0.86 -0.83
N THR A 148 0.21 0.26 -0.79
CA THR A 148 -0.63 0.71 -1.92
C THR A 148 -0.08 2.00 -2.51
N THR A 149 0.58 1.90 -3.65
CA THR A 149 1.06 3.02 -4.46
C THR A 149 0.04 3.42 -5.55
N SER A 150 0.47 4.17 -6.55
CA SER A 150 -0.39 4.62 -7.65
C SER A 150 0.40 4.81 -8.93
N ASP A 151 -0.16 4.41 -10.06
CA ASP A 151 0.40 4.70 -11.39
C ASP A 151 0.57 6.21 -11.61
N ARG A 152 -0.22 7.06 -10.94
CA ARG A 152 -0.08 8.53 -10.98
C ARG A 152 1.21 9.02 -10.31
N ALA A 153 1.74 8.27 -9.35
CA ALA A 153 3.04 8.55 -8.75
C ALA A 153 4.20 7.93 -9.53
N LEU A 154 3.94 6.83 -10.26
CA LEU A 154 4.97 6.05 -10.95
C LEU A 154 5.31 6.58 -12.35
N TYR A 155 4.32 7.09 -13.08
CA TYR A 155 4.43 7.37 -14.50
C TYR A 155 3.91 8.76 -14.85
N ALA A 156 4.79 9.61 -15.40
CA ALA A 156 4.49 10.99 -15.76
C ALA A 156 3.26 11.13 -16.70
N GLN A 157 3.01 10.15 -17.58
CA GLN A 157 1.87 10.18 -18.49
C GLN A 157 0.51 10.04 -17.80
N TYR A 158 0.46 9.62 -16.52
CA TYR A 158 -0.77 9.46 -15.76
C TYR A 158 -0.97 10.53 -14.69
N GLU A 159 -0.04 11.49 -14.61
CA GLU A 159 -0.13 12.61 -13.68
C GLU A 159 -1.35 13.50 -13.97
N GLN A 160 -1.83 14.15 -12.91
CA GLN A 160 -2.89 15.14 -12.96
C GLN A 160 -2.51 16.37 -12.14
N THR A 161 -2.97 17.52 -12.59
CA THR A 161 -2.79 18.79 -11.86
C THR A 161 -3.41 18.69 -10.46
N GLY A 162 -2.69 19.20 -9.46
CA GLY A 162 -3.13 19.21 -8.07
C GLY A 162 -2.80 17.95 -7.27
N LEU A 163 -2.12 16.96 -7.85
CA LEU A 163 -1.80 15.70 -7.15
C LEU A 163 -0.42 15.65 -6.49
N VAL A 164 0.33 16.75 -6.43
CA VAL A 164 1.73 16.73 -5.95
C VAL A 164 1.88 16.10 -4.55
N ALA A 165 1.01 16.44 -3.60
CA ALA A 165 1.05 15.88 -2.25
C ALA A 165 0.70 14.37 -2.22
N TYR A 166 -0.31 13.98 -2.98
CA TYR A 166 -0.70 12.57 -3.12
C TYR A 166 0.40 11.74 -3.76
N SER A 167 0.93 12.19 -4.90
CA SER A 167 1.98 11.49 -5.64
C SER A 167 3.27 11.36 -4.82
N ALA A 168 3.63 12.41 -4.06
CA ALA A 168 4.76 12.36 -3.14
C ALA A 168 4.59 11.25 -2.07
N GLY A 169 3.42 11.20 -1.41
CA GLY A 169 3.12 10.16 -0.41
C GLY A 169 3.07 8.75 -1.01
N LYS A 170 2.48 8.59 -2.21
CA LYS A 170 2.40 7.29 -2.88
C LYS A 170 3.75 6.82 -3.43
N MET A 171 4.61 7.74 -3.88
CA MET A 171 5.97 7.41 -4.29
C MET A 171 6.87 7.06 -3.10
N ALA A 172 6.69 7.71 -1.95
CA ALA A 172 7.43 7.42 -0.73
C ALA A 172 7.23 5.95 -0.27
N GLN A 173 6.08 5.35 -0.52
CA GLN A 173 5.83 3.94 -0.20
C GLN A 173 6.75 2.98 -0.96
N LEU A 174 7.29 3.37 -2.13
CA LEU A 174 8.29 2.55 -2.83
C LEU A 174 9.64 2.59 -2.13
N GLY A 175 10.03 3.75 -1.57
CA GLY A 175 11.20 3.85 -0.71
C GLY A 175 11.09 2.96 0.54
N ILE A 176 9.92 2.98 1.19
CA ILE A 176 9.61 2.10 2.32
C ILE A 176 9.69 0.63 1.89
N MET A 177 9.05 0.26 0.78
CA MET A 177 9.07 -1.10 0.23
C MET A 177 10.50 -1.61 0.02
N ASN A 178 11.34 -0.82 -0.65
CA ASN A 178 12.70 -1.21 -0.97
C ASN A 178 13.58 -1.36 0.29
N ALA A 179 13.49 -0.39 1.21
CA ALA A 179 14.27 -0.42 2.45
C ALA A 179 13.87 -1.59 3.34
N LEU A 180 12.57 -1.76 3.63
CA LEU A 180 12.08 -2.84 4.48
C LEU A 180 12.22 -4.22 3.82
N GLY A 181 12.11 -4.30 2.48
CA GLY A 181 12.42 -5.55 1.76
C GLY A 181 13.87 -5.98 1.93
N HIS A 182 14.80 -5.04 2.00
CA HIS A 182 16.21 -5.32 2.30
C HIS A 182 16.41 -5.69 3.78
N GLU A 183 15.87 -4.91 4.70
CA GLU A 183 15.99 -5.17 6.15
C GLU A 183 15.38 -6.51 6.56
N GLY A 184 14.24 -6.87 5.97
CA GLY A 184 13.51 -8.10 6.27
C GLY A 184 13.98 -9.35 5.52
N ALA A 185 14.93 -9.22 4.59
CA ALA A 185 15.30 -10.29 3.65
C ALA A 185 15.71 -11.60 4.35
N GLN A 186 16.57 -11.50 5.39
CA GLN A 186 17.05 -12.67 6.14
C GLN A 186 15.97 -13.33 6.99
N ALA A 187 14.97 -12.55 7.44
CA ALA A 187 13.82 -13.04 8.19
C ALA A 187 12.68 -13.55 7.27
N GLY A 188 12.86 -13.50 5.97
CA GLY A 188 11.85 -13.93 5.00
C GLY A 188 10.68 -12.97 4.85
N ILE A 189 10.76 -11.74 5.38
CA ILE A 189 9.73 -10.73 5.19
C ILE A 189 9.74 -10.28 3.73
N ARG A 190 8.61 -10.45 3.04
CA ARG A 190 8.44 -9.97 1.67
C ARG A 190 7.62 -8.70 1.68
N VAL A 191 8.17 -7.65 1.06
CA VAL A 191 7.54 -6.33 1.00
C VAL A 191 7.33 -5.97 -0.46
N ASN A 192 6.07 -5.86 -0.88
CA ASN A 192 5.68 -5.51 -2.23
C ASN A 192 4.63 -4.39 -2.20
N ALA A 193 4.32 -3.82 -3.34
CA ALA A 193 3.27 -2.84 -3.48
C ALA A 193 2.25 -3.24 -4.54
N ILE A 194 1.02 -2.79 -4.36
CA ILE A 194 -0.04 -2.82 -5.38
C ILE A 194 -0.26 -1.41 -5.91
N SER A 195 -0.41 -1.25 -7.22
CA SER A 195 -0.94 -0.04 -7.86
C SER A 195 -2.29 -0.38 -8.49
N PRO A 196 -3.39 -0.21 -7.75
CA PRO A 196 -4.71 -0.65 -8.17
C PRO A 196 -5.44 0.43 -8.96
N VAL A 197 -6.16 0.03 -10.00
CA VAL A 197 -7.15 0.87 -10.68
C VAL A 197 -8.52 0.22 -10.52
N ALA A 198 -9.38 0.84 -9.71
CA ALA A 198 -10.75 0.39 -9.49
C ALA A 198 -11.68 1.57 -9.25
N LYS A 199 -12.88 1.49 -9.79
CA LYS A 199 -13.94 2.46 -9.53
C LYS A 199 -14.46 2.24 -8.11
N THR A 200 -14.22 3.21 -7.25
CA THR A 200 -14.63 3.18 -5.85
C THR A 200 -15.29 4.50 -5.48
N ARG A 201 -15.77 4.59 -4.26
CA ARG A 201 -16.33 5.83 -3.68
C ARG A 201 -15.37 7.03 -3.83
N MET A 202 -14.06 6.82 -3.80
CA MET A 202 -13.06 7.88 -4.02
C MET A 202 -13.12 8.49 -5.43
N TRP A 203 -13.73 7.80 -6.40
CA TRP A 203 -14.02 8.30 -7.74
C TRP A 203 -15.46 8.77 -7.89
N GLY A 204 -16.20 8.92 -6.78
CA GLY A 204 -17.60 9.33 -6.80
C GLY A 204 -18.58 8.25 -7.25
N VAL A 205 -18.13 6.99 -7.32
CA VAL A 205 -18.97 5.85 -7.71
C VAL A 205 -19.70 5.32 -6.49
N THR A 206 -21.04 5.32 -6.55
CA THR A 206 -21.93 4.89 -5.46
C THR A 206 -22.61 3.55 -5.76
N GLU A 207 -22.63 3.14 -7.02
CA GLU A 207 -23.22 1.88 -7.48
C GLU A 207 -22.12 0.89 -7.90
N GLU A 208 -22.48 -0.39 -8.08
CA GLU A 208 -21.55 -1.38 -8.58
C GLU A 208 -21.14 -1.06 -10.03
N PRO A 209 -19.84 -0.85 -10.32
CA PRO A 209 -19.41 -0.48 -11.65
C PRO A 209 -19.42 -1.68 -12.60
N ASP A 210 -19.72 -1.45 -13.88
CA ASP A 210 -19.64 -2.48 -14.92
C ASP A 210 -18.21 -2.89 -15.25
N GLU A 211 -17.25 -1.98 -15.02
CA GLU A 211 -15.82 -2.17 -15.26
C GLU A 211 -14.99 -1.63 -14.10
N LEU A 212 -13.71 -1.99 -14.03
CA LEU A 212 -12.78 -1.57 -12.98
C LEU A 212 -13.31 -1.94 -11.57
N LYS A 213 -13.90 -3.12 -11.44
CA LYS A 213 -14.43 -3.61 -10.16
C LYS A 213 -13.29 -3.87 -9.16
N PRO A 214 -13.47 -3.55 -7.86
CA PRO A 214 -12.50 -3.86 -6.81
C PRO A 214 -12.09 -5.34 -6.78
N GLU A 215 -13.03 -6.25 -7.02
CA GLU A 215 -12.84 -7.70 -7.03
C GLU A 215 -11.84 -8.15 -8.10
N TRP A 216 -11.69 -7.40 -9.17
CA TRP A 216 -10.75 -7.72 -10.26
C TRP A 216 -9.29 -7.34 -9.95
N VAL A 217 -9.06 -6.56 -8.89
CA VAL A 217 -7.72 -6.27 -8.35
C VAL A 217 -7.32 -7.32 -7.28
N THR A 218 -8.30 -7.81 -6.57
CA THR A 218 -8.15 -8.68 -5.38
C THR A 218 -7.25 -9.90 -5.59
N PRO A 219 -7.31 -10.66 -6.71
CA PRO A 219 -6.44 -11.82 -6.92
C PRO A 219 -4.94 -11.48 -6.82
N GLY A 220 -4.54 -10.30 -7.28
CA GLY A 220 -3.15 -9.83 -7.20
C GLY A 220 -2.70 -9.61 -5.75
N VAL A 221 -3.54 -9.00 -4.91
CA VAL A 221 -3.23 -8.78 -3.49
C VAL A 221 -3.20 -10.09 -2.71
N VAL A 222 -4.13 -10.99 -2.97
CA VAL A 222 -4.15 -12.34 -2.37
C VAL A 222 -2.88 -13.13 -2.74
N PHE A 223 -2.41 -13.03 -3.99
CA PHE A 223 -1.14 -13.62 -4.40
C PHE A 223 0.04 -13.01 -3.65
N LEU A 224 0.17 -11.68 -3.62
CA LEU A 224 1.26 -11.00 -2.91
C LEU A 224 1.28 -11.30 -1.40
N ALA A 225 0.11 -11.55 -0.79
CA ALA A 225 -0.03 -11.91 0.62
C ALA A 225 0.31 -13.38 0.89
N SER A 226 0.33 -14.23 -0.13
CA SER A 226 0.50 -15.68 0.03
C SER A 226 1.95 -16.11 0.23
N ALA A 227 2.14 -17.33 0.74
CA ALA A 227 3.45 -17.97 0.82
C ALA A 227 4.05 -18.27 -0.57
N GLN A 228 3.23 -18.30 -1.63
CA GLN A 228 3.69 -18.54 -3.00
C GLN A 228 4.40 -17.31 -3.61
N CYS A 229 4.19 -16.11 -3.07
CA CYS A 229 4.95 -14.93 -3.48
C CYS A 229 6.30 -14.93 -2.76
N GLU A 230 7.35 -15.37 -3.44
CA GLU A 230 8.72 -15.39 -2.92
C GLU A 230 9.50 -14.11 -3.24
N ASP A 231 8.93 -13.25 -4.07
CA ASP A 231 9.55 -12.01 -4.50
C ASP A 231 9.34 -10.85 -3.51
N THR A 232 10.25 -9.87 -3.55
CA THR A 232 10.18 -8.59 -2.83
C THR A 232 10.60 -7.44 -3.73
N GLY A 233 10.11 -6.23 -3.45
CA GLY A 233 10.49 -5.03 -4.18
C GLY A 233 9.77 -4.85 -5.53
N TYR A 234 8.64 -5.54 -5.74
CA TYR A 234 7.81 -5.37 -6.93
C TYR A 234 6.58 -4.50 -6.64
N VAL A 235 6.22 -3.71 -7.63
CA VAL A 235 4.90 -3.08 -7.74
C VAL A 235 4.07 -3.90 -8.70
N LEU A 236 3.02 -4.54 -8.20
CA LEU A 236 2.01 -5.20 -9.02
C LEU A 236 0.97 -4.17 -9.45
N ARG A 237 0.87 -3.89 -10.72
CA ARG A 237 -0.16 -3.02 -11.28
C ARG A 237 -1.37 -3.87 -11.64
N ALA A 238 -2.55 -3.44 -11.24
CA ALA A 238 -3.78 -4.20 -11.44
C ALA A 238 -4.90 -3.28 -11.93
N SER A 239 -5.49 -3.62 -13.07
CA SER A 239 -6.60 -2.89 -13.66
C SER A 239 -7.48 -3.83 -14.46
N ASN A 240 -8.79 -3.81 -14.21
CA ASN A 240 -9.78 -4.56 -15.00
C ASN A 240 -9.47 -6.06 -15.14
N GLY A 241 -8.95 -6.69 -14.08
CA GLY A 241 -8.56 -8.10 -14.07
C GLY A 241 -7.23 -8.40 -14.79
N GLN A 242 -6.51 -7.38 -15.24
CA GLN A 242 -5.21 -7.50 -15.87
C GLN A 242 -4.09 -7.11 -14.89
N PHE A 243 -2.98 -7.80 -14.96
CA PHE A 243 -1.86 -7.61 -14.05
C PHE A 243 -0.55 -7.45 -14.82
N THR A 244 0.30 -6.52 -14.36
CA THR A 244 1.69 -6.40 -14.78
C THR A 244 2.53 -5.95 -13.60
N ALA A 245 3.78 -6.40 -13.54
CA ALA A 245 4.69 -6.05 -12.46
C ALA A 245 5.79 -5.11 -12.96
N THR A 246 6.19 -4.18 -12.11
CA THR A 246 7.33 -3.29 -12.37
C THR A 246 8.20 -3.17 -11.12
N ARG A 247 9.45 -2.79 -11.30
CA ARG A 247 10.38 -2.44 -10.22
C ARG A 247 11.46 -1.50 -10.75
N PHE A 248 12.12 -0.77 -9.85
CA PHE A 248 13.35 -0.07 -10.22
C PHE A 248 14.49 -1.08 -10.33
N THR A 249 15.18 -1.07 -11.46
CA THR A 249 16.36 -1.89 -11.69
C THR A 249 17.50 -0.97 -12.11
N GLU A 250 18.71 -1.33 -11.69
CA GLU A 250 19.91 -0.61 -12.09
C GLU A 250 20.25 -0.88 -13.57
N ASN A 251 20.89 0.08 -14.21
CA ASN A 251 21.34 -0.07 -15.59
C ASN A 251 22.41 -1.16 -15.70
N PRO A 252 22.47 -1.92 -16.81
CA PRO A 252 23.50 -2.92 -17.03
C PRO A 252 24.91 -2.33 -16.95
N GLY A 253 25.82 -3.04 -16.28
CA GLY A 253 27.22 -2.67 -16.15
C GLY A 253 27.52 -1.62 -15.07
N VAL A 254 26.53 -1.21 -14.27
CA VAL A 254 26.77 -0.35 -13.10
C VAL A 254 27.45 -1.13 -11.99
N GLU A 255 28.50 -0.55 -11.43
CA GLU A 255 29.27 -1.03 -10.26
C GLU A 255 29.28 0.08 -9.19
N TYR A 256 28.12 0.28 -8.57
CA TYR A 256 27.94 1.33 -7.55
C TYR A 256 28.90 1.14 -6.36
N PRO A 257 29.49 2.20 -5.81
CA PRO A 257 29.34 3.65 -6.18
C PRO A 257 30.39 4.15 -7.18
N ARG A 258 31.26 3.32 -7.71
CA ARG A 258 32.49 3.73 -8.43
C ARG A 258 32.29 3.89 -9.93
N ASN A 259 31.39 3.15 -10.51
CA ASN A 259 31.15 3.12 -11.95
C ASN A 259 29.66 3.06 -12.25
N LEU A 260 29.10 4.11 -12.86
CA LEU A 260 27.71 4.14 -13.30
C LEU A 260 27.50 3.67 -14.74
N ALA A 261 28.55 3.04 -15.35
CA ALA A 261 28.54 2.45 -16.68
C ALA A 261 28.14 3.43 -17.81
N ARG A 262 28.37 4.72 -17.60
CA ARG A 262 27.99 5.77 -18.54
C ARG A 262 29.15 6.73 -18.79
N ILE A 263 28.86 7.97 -19.08
CA ILE A 263 29.78 9.01 -19.55
C ILE A 263 30.44 9.68 -18.35
N LYS A 264 31.75 9.86 -18.42
CA LYS A 264 32.48 10.76 -17.51
C LYS A 264 32.50 12.15 -18.13
N ALA A 265 32.22 13.15 -17.32
CA ALA A 265 32.27 14.55 -17.67
C ALA A 265 32.90 15.33 -16.51
N GLY A 266 33.72 16.32 -16.82
CA GLY A 266 34.42 17.16 -15.84
C GLY A 266 33.82 18.58 -15.71
N SER A 267 32.85 18.92 -16.58
CA SER A 267 32.18 20.23 -16.54
C SER A 267 30.69 20.12 -16.85
N ALA A 268 29.92 21.15 -16.51
CA ALA A 268 28.51 21.25 -16.82
C ALA A 268 28.24 21.25 -18.33
N GLU A 269 29.11 21.88 -19.10
CA GLU A 269 29.04 21.96 -20.57
C GLU A 269 29.22 20.56 -21.19
N GLU A 270 30.14 19.76 -20.65
CA GLU A 270 30.34 18.37 -21.09
C GLU A 270 29.13 17.52 -20.75
N VAL A 271 28.51 17.67 -19.57
CA VAL A 271 27.25 17.00 -19.21
C VAL A 271 26.15 17.41 -20.18
N ALA A 272 25.99 18.70 -20.48
CA ALA A 272 24.99 19.20 -21.41
C ALA A 272 25.19 18.63 -22.83
N ALA A 273 26.42 18.61 -23.33
CA ALA A 273 26.75 18.03 -24.62
C ALA A 273 26.51 16.53 -24.70
N ALA A 274 26.63 15.81 -23.57
CA ALA A 274 26.43 14.38 -23.49
C ALA A 274 24.99 13.98 -23.09
N TRP A 275 24.11 14.93 -22.78
CA TRP A 275 22.81 14.67 -22.12
C TRP A 275 21.94 13.64 -22.85
N SER A 276 21.85 13.71 -24.20
CA SER A 276 21.08 12.75 -24.99
C SER A 276 21.57 11.31 -24.85
N ARG A 277 22.87 11.09 -24.61
CA ARG A 277 23.48 9.79 -24.37
C ARG A 277 23.38 9.35 -22.90
N ILE A 278 23.43 10.31 -21.95
CA ILE A 278 23.30 10.05 -20.52
C ILE A 278 21.91 9.51 -20.18
N LYS A 279 20.85 10.06 -20.78
CA LYS A 279 19.44 9.67 -20.51
C LYS A 279 18.94 8.47 -21.30
N GLN A 280 19.76 7.89 -22.19
CA GLN A 280 19.39 6.64 -22.87
C GLN A 280 19.48 5.46 -21.89
N VAL A 281 18.38 4.79 -21.68
CA VAL A 281 18.24 3.60 -20.83
C VAL A 281 18.36 2.35 -21.71
#